data_d8e982166ba2dda7101a265132c8f407
#
_entry.id   d8e982166ba2dda7101a265132c8f407
#
_cell.length_a   1.000
_cell.length_b   1.000
_cell.length_c   1.000
_cell.angle_alpha   90.00
_cell.angle_beta   90.00
_cell.angle_gamma   90.00
#
_symmetry.space_group_name_H-M   'P 1'
#
loop_
_entity.id
_entity.type
_entity.pdbx_description
1 polymer ?
#
loop_
_entity_poly.entity_id
_entity_poly.type
_entity_poly.pdbx_seq_one_letter_code
_entity_poly.pdbx_strand_id
1 'polypeptide(L)'
;MAMEMTYEEYFGFDGTPFGRDIPVTELLKTKHWNELVERLKHVAKKREFGVFTGEPGTGKTTALRRMTMELDKNRFRLLYVYDSDLTPRNFYVETLHQLGYNPKFFRGDAKRQLMKALEEIAQGSQIPVIVIDEAHLLSHEMLEEIRFLLNLEMDSKSSCSLILVGQTELRSKLKLQIHQAIDGRVNMRFHLEAMECEETAIYVKRHLDRVKCPREIFTESALKVIHDYSGGTARKVNKAAQASLMAAASQEKQLIDDYLVT
;
A
#
# COMPACT_ATOMS: atom_id res chain seq x y z
N MET A 1 12.17 -3.27 -41.76
CA MET A 1 11.72 -3.79 -40.45
C MET A 1 10.27 -3.37 -40.33
N ALA A 2 9.32 -4.27 -40.46
CA ALA A 2 7.94 -3.99 -40.13
C ALA A 2 7.88 -3.70 -38.64
N MET A 3 7.35 -2.55 -38.21
CA MET A 3 7.02 -2.33 -36.80
C MET A 3 6.01 -3.41 -36.41
N GLU A 4 6.37 -4.31 -35.50
CA GLU A 4 5.39 -5.22 -34.92
C GLU A 4 4.31 -4.39 -34.24
N MET A 5 3.07 -4.55 -34.67
CA MET A 5 1.90 -3.92 -34.09
C MET A 5 1.81 -4.29 -32.61
N THR A 6 1.74 -3.29 -31.74
CA THR A 6 1.59 -3.55 -30.30
C THR A 6 0.18 -4.08 -30.00
N TYR A 7 -0.01 -4.75 -28.86
CA TYR A 7 -1.35 -5.25 -28.50
C TYR A 7 -2.33 -4.08 -28.24
N GLU A 8 -1.83 -2.91 -27.78
CA GLU A 8 -2.62 -1.70 -27.63
C GLU A 8 -3.18 -1.22 -28.97
N GLU A 9 -2.34 -1.20 -30.02
CA GLU A 9 -2.76 -0.84 -31.38
C GLU A 9 -3.73 -1.88 -31.96
N TYR A 10 -3.47 -3.18 -31.72
CA TYR A 10 -4.31 -4.27 -32.18
C TYR A 10 -5.75 -4.19 -31.64
N PHE A 11 -5.90 -3.89 -30.35
CA PHE A 11 -7.21 -3.74 -29.71
C PHE A 11 -7.79 -2.32 -29.79
N GLY A 12 -7.02 -1.36 -30.29
CA GLY A 12 -7.44 0.05 -30.40
C GLY A 12 -7.55 0.76 -29.05
N PHE A 13 -6.63 0.48 -28.11
CA PHE A 13 -6.64 1.10 -26.80
C PHE A 13 -6.00 2.50 -26.78
N ASP A 14 -6.59 3.41 -26.02
CA ASP A 14 -6.02 4.72 -25.70
C ASP A 14 -4.98 4.61 -24.55
N GLY A 15 -4.00 3.70 -24.68
CA GLY A 15 -2.95 3.48 -23.70
C GLY A 15 -2.95 2.07 -23.09
N THR A 16 -2.08 1.84 -22.13
CA THR A 16 -1.88 0.53 -21.49
C THR A 16 -2.92 0.27 -20.40
N PRO A 17 -3.80 -0.73 -20.53
CA PRO A 17 -4.87 -0.96 -19.56
C PRO A 17 -4.37 -1.34 -18.16
N PHE A 18 -3.32 -2.15 -18.06
CA PHE A 18 -2.78 -2.68 -16.80
C PHE A 18 -1.42 -2.08 -16.43
N GLY A 19 -1.18 -0.82 -16.80
CA GLY A 19 0.05 -0.08 -16.50
C GLY A 19 0.25 0.22 -15.01
N ARG A 20 1.48 0.60 -14.64
CA ARG A 20 1.83 0.97 -13.26
C ARG A 20 1.43 2.40 -12.90
N ASP A 21 1.27 3.27 -13.89
CA ASP A 21 1.09 4.72 -13.73
C ASP A 21 -0.38 5.15 -13.66
N ILE A 22 -1.27 4.21 -13.31
CA ILE A 22 -2.70 4.50 -13.21
C ILE A 22 -2.95 5.41 -12.01
N PRO A 23 -3.64 6.56 -12.20
CA PRO A 23 -4.02 7.43 -11.11
C PRO A 23 -4.86 6.68 -10.07
N VAL A 24 -4.56 6.88 -8.79
CA VAL A 24 -5.29 6.20 -7.69
C VAL A 24 -6.78 6.52 -7.71
N THR A 25 -7.17 7.66 -8.27
CA THR A 25 -8.57 8.09 -8.42
C THR A 25 -9.37 7.24 -9.40
N GLU A 26 -8.69 6.59 -10.36
CA GLU A 26 -9.30 5.78 -11.42
C GLU A 26 -9.36 4.29 -11.09
N LEU A 27 -8.66 3.86 -10.04
CA LEU A 27 -8.65 2.46 -9.62
C LEU A 27 -10.00 2.00 -9.08
N LEU A 28 -10.27 0.70 -9.24
CA LEU A 28 -11.44 0.07 -8.63
C LEU A 28 -11.37 0.20 -7.10
N LYS A 29 -12.47 0.63 -6.52
CA LYS A 29 -12.64 0.76 -5.07
C LYS A 29 -13.49 -0.42 -4.60
N THR A 30 -12.86 -1.57 -4.31
CA THR A 30 -13.58 -2.66 -3.65
C THR A 30 -14.00 -2.24 -2.24
N LYS A 31 -14.98 -2.93 -1.67
CA LYS A 31 -15.46 -2.64 -0.31
C LYS A 31 -14.33 -2.72 0.72
N HIS A 32 -13.54 -3.80 0.67
CA HIS A 32 -12.41 -4.01 1.60
C HIS A 32 -11.30 -2.97 1.41
N TRP A 33 -11.00 -2.60 0.16
CA TRP A 33 -10.01 -1.57 -0.10
C TRP A 33 -10.44 -0.18 0.39
N ASN A 34 -11.71 0.19 0.20
CA ASN A 34 -12.26 1.43 0.75
C ASN A 34 -12.22 1.43 2.29
N GLU A 35 -12.57 0.31 2.92
CA GLU A 35 -12.48 0.15 4.36
C GLU A 35 -11.05 0.34 4.86
N LEU A 36 -10.05 -0.22 4.17
CA LEU A 36 -8.64 0.03 4.49
C LEU A 36 -8.30 1.51 4.48
N VAL A 37 -8.69 2.25 3.42
CA VAL A 37 -8.41 3.69 3.31
C VAL A 37 -9.06 4.48 4.46
N GLU A 38 -10.32 4.18 4.79
CA GLU A 38 -11.02 4.85 5.90
C GLU A 38 -10.38 4.55 7.26
N ARG A 39 -9.96 3.30 7.50
CA ARG A 39 -9.26 2.92 8.73
C ARG A 39 -7.89 3.57 8.85
N LEU A 40 -7.14 3.66 7.76
CA LEU A 40 -5.87 4.40 7.71
C LEU A 40 -6.08 5.89 8.07
N LYS A 41 -7.09 6.52 7.49
CA LYS A 41 -7.45 7.92 7.80
C LYS A 41 -7.92 8.08 9.25
N HIS A 42 -8.64 7.11 9.79
CA HIS A 42 -9.06 7.12 11.19
C HIS A 42 -7.86 7.13 12.14
N VAL A 43 -6.92 6.20 11.94
CA VAL A 43 -5.67 6.11 12.72
C VAL A 43 -4.89 7.42 12.65
N ALA A 44 -4.74 8.00 11.45
CA ALA A 44 -4.07 9.28 11.27
C ALA A 44 -4.75 10.41 12.06
N LYS A 45 -6.09 10.51 11.99
CA LYS A 45 -6.88 11.55 12.68
C LYS A 45 -6.87 11.41 14.20
N LYS A 46 -6.84 10.19 14.71
CA LYS A 46 -6.93 9.90 16.15
C LYS A 46 -5.57 9.87 16.86
N ARG A 47 -4.46 9.97 16.11
CA ARG A 47 -3.08 9.80 16.60
C ARG A 47 -2.89 8.43 17.25
N GLU A 48 -3.44 7.41 16.62
CA GLU A 48 -3.40 6.04 17.10
C GLU A 48 -2.26 5.26 16.45
N PHE A 49 -2.04 4.04 16.97
CA PHE A 49 -1.16 3.05 16.37
C PHE A 49 -1.98 2.02 15.60
N GLY A 50 -1.73 1.91 14.30
CA GLY A 50 -2.41 0.98 13.40
C GLY A 50 -1.46 0.00 12.72
N VAL A 51 -1.91 -1.24 12.57
CA VAL A 51 -1.21 -2.31 11.84
C VAL A 51 -2.11 -2.82 10.72
N PHE A 52 -1.62 -2.69 9.49
CA PHE A 52 -2.35 -3.02 8.27
C PHE A 52 -1.56 -4.04 7.46
N THR A 53 -2.19 -5.16 7.18
CA THR A 53 -1.53 -6.28 6.50
C THR A 53 -2.31 -6.77 5.29
N GLY A 54 -1.71 -7.59 4.48
CA GLY A 54 -2.33 -8.24 3.31
C GLY A 54 -1.25 -8.87 2.42
N GLU A 55 -1.67 -9.73 1.53
CA GLU A 55 -0.77 -10.40 0.60
C GLU A 55 -0.02 -9.41 -0.32
N PRO A 56 1.16 -9.77 -0.84
CA PRO A 56 1.88 -8.94 -1.80
C PRO A 56 1.05 -8.61 -3.03
N GLY A 57 0.93 -7.32 -3.38
CA GLY A 57 0.21 -6.88 -4.57
C GLY A 57 -1.30 -6.72 -4.42
N THR A 58 -1.86 -6.80 -3.21
CA THR A 58 -3.29 -6.53 -2.94
C THR A 58 -3.68 -5.05 -3.00
N GLY A 59 -2.71 -4.12 -3.04
CA GLY A 59 -3.00 -2.69 -3.14
C GLY A 59 -2.81 -1.90 -1.84
N LYS A 60 -2.08 -2.41 -0.85
CA LYS A 60 -1.78 -1.71 0.42
C LYS A 60 -1.12 -0.36 0.22
N THR A 61 -0.02 -0.33 -0.54
CA THR A 61 0.71 0.93 -0.84
C THR A 61 -0.15 1.89 -1.67
N THR A 62 -1.03 1.37 -2.52
CA THR A 62 -2.00 2.18 -3.26
C THR A 62 -3.03 2.82 -2.31
N ALA A 63 -3.47 2.10 -1.29
CA ALA A 63 -4.36 2.65 -0.25
C ALA A 63 -3.66 3.74 0.58
N LEU A 64 -2.36 3.57 0.89
CA LEU A 64 -1.55 4.63 1.53
C LEU A 64 -1.47 5.88 0.64
N ARG A 65 -1.22 5.73 -0.66
CA ARG A 65 -1.23 6.86 -1.61
C ARG A 65 -2.58 7.56 -1.62
N ARG A 66 -3.68 6.80 -1.59
CA ARG A 66 -5.04 7.36 -1.53
C ARG A 66 -5.27 8.13 -0.24
N MET A 67 -4.94 7.55 0.91
CA MET A 67 -4.99 8.24 2.20
C MET A 67 -4.23 9.56 2.16
N THR A 68 -2.99 9.55 1.64
CA THR A 68 -2.13 10.75 1.54
C THR A 68 -2.76 11.85 0.69
N MET A 69 -3.46 11.49 -0.39
CA MET A 69 -4.16 12.45 -1.25
C MET A 69 -5.40 13.06 -0.57
N GLU A 70 -6.06 12.30 0.31
CA GLU A 70 -7.29 12.72 0.99
C GLU A 70 -7.04 13.44 2.32
N LEU A 71 -5.85 13.31 2.89
CA LEU A 71 -5.48 14.03 4.10
C LEU A 71 -5.12 15.48 3.77
N ASP A 72 -5.67 16.42 4.53
CA ASP A 72 -5.34 17.85 4.43
C ASP A 72 -3.86 18.08 4.85
N LYS A 73 -3.04 18.51 3.92
CA LYS A 73 -1.59 18.77 4.11
C LYS A 73 -1.32 19.88 5.14
N ASN A 74 -2.27 20.79 5.37
CA ASN A 74 -2.13 21.84 6.38
C ASN A 74 -2.34 21.27 7.80
N ARG A 75 -3.09 20.18 7.91
CA ARG A 75 -3.44 19.54 9.19
C ARG A 75 -2.59 18.32 9.50
N PHE A 76 -2.07 17.64 8.48
CA PHE A 76 -1.31 16.39 8.64
C PHE A 76 0.09 16.51 8.04
N ARG A 77 1.10 16.16 8.83
CA ARG A 77 2.49 16.05 8.37
C ARG A 77 2.84 14.57 8.19
N LEU A 78 2.79 14.10 6.95
CA LEU A 78 3.11 12.71 6.64
C LEU A 78 4.63 12.50 6.56
N LEU A 79 5.10 11.44 7.21
CA LEU A 79 6.46 10.94 7.16
C LEU A 79 6.39 9.49 6.67
N TYR A 80 6.85 9.25 5.46
CA TYR A 80 6.78 7.93 4.82
C TYR A 80 8.15 7.29 4.80
N VAL A 81 8.28 6.14 5.45
CA VAL A 81 9.52 5.38 5.55
C VAL A 81 9.32 4.06 4.83
N TYR A 82 10.20 3.82 3.86
CA TYR A 82 10.26 2.58 3.10
C TYR A 82 11.73 2.17 3.00
N ASP A 83 12.13 1.18 3.80
CA ASP A 83 13.47 0.63 3.78
C ASP A 83 13.41 -0.84 4.19
N SER A 84 14.03 -1.72 3.40
CA SER A 84 14.07 -3.16 3.67
C SER A 84 15.01 -3.54 4.82
N ASP A 85 15.95 -2.67 5.17
CA ASP A 85 16.94 -2.86 6.25
C ASP A 85 16.91 -1.69 7.23
N LEU A 86 15.71 -1.31 7.68
CA LEU A 86 15.47 -0.16 8.53
C LEU A 86 16.03 -0.40 9.94
N THR A 87 17.15 0.21 10.24
CA THR A 87 17.70 0.27 11.60
C THR A 87 17.09 1.45 12.38
N PRO A 88 17.09 1.41 13.75
CA PRO A 88 16.65 2.56 14.54
C PRO A 88 17.34 3.88 14.18
N ARG A 89 18.65 3.84 13.90
CA ARG A 89 19.38 5.04 13.50
C ARG A 89 18.89 5.56 12.14
N ASN A 90 18.76 4.69 11.14
CA ASN A 90 18.31 5.08 9.80
C ASN A 90 16.87 5.62 9.84
N PHE A 91 16.01 5.04 10.67
CA PHE A 91 14.67 5.55 10.90
C PHE A 91 14.69 7.02 11.39
N TYR A 92 15.53 7.34 12.38
CA TYR A 92 15.64 8.73 12.86
C TYR A 92 16.22 9.66 11.81
N VAL A 93 17.24 9.22 11.09
CA VAL A 93 17.87 9.99 10.02
C VAL A 93 16.85 10.33 8.94
N GLU A 94 16.15 9.31 8.43
CA GLU A 94 15.19 9.48 7.34
C GLU A 94 14.02 10.39 7.75
N THR A 95 13.44 10.16 8.92
CA THR A 95 12.32 10.98 9.41
C THR A 95 12.72 12.42 9.68
N LEU A 96 13.92 12.67 10.21
CA LEU A 96 14.45 14.02 10.43
C LEU A 96 14.73 14.75 9.10
N HIS A 97 15.27 14.05 8.10
CA HIS A 97 15.46 14.62 6.76
C HIS A 97 14.13 15.03 6.12
N GLN A 98 13.09 14.19 6.22
CA GLN A 98 11.75 14.52 5.70
C GLN A 98 11.12 15.73 6.43
N LEU A 99 11.54 15.99 7.66
CA LEU A 99 11.16 17.18 8.42
C LEU A 99 12.02 18.41 8.12
N GLY A 100 13.10 18.27 7.35
CA GLY A 100 14.03 19.34 6.99
C GLY A 100 15.13 19.61 8.02
N TYR A 101 15.36 18.68 8.94
CA TYR A 101 16.44 18.79 9.93
C TYR A 101 17.71 18.06 9.48
N ASN A 102 18.86 18.54 9.93
CA ASN A 102 20.12 17.79 9.86
C ASN A 102 20.21 16.84 11.07
N PRO A 103 20.19 15.50 10.86
CA PRO A 103 20.21 14.55 11.95
C PRO A 103 21.50 14.60 12.76
N LYS A 104 21.40 14.53 14.08
CA LYS A 104 22.56 14.38 14.96
C LYS A 104 23.28 13.05 14.70
N PHE A 105 24.60 13.03 14.93
CA PHE A 105 25.43 11.86 14.61
C PHE A 105 25.10 10.63 15.47
N PHE A 106 24.95 10.79 16.77
CA PHE A 106 24.65 9.68 17.68
C PHE A 106 23.15 9.34 17.68
N ARG A 107 22.81 8.05 17.72
CA ARG A 107 21.43 7.55 17.74
C ARG A 107 20.56 8.21 18.81
N GLY A 108 21.09 8.30 20.06
CA GLY A 108 20.35 8.89 21.18
C GLY A 108 20.04 10.37 20.99
N ASP A 109 20.95 11.12 20.34
CA ASP A 109 20.73 12.54 20.02
C ASP A 109 19.75 12.73 18.88
N ALA A 110 19.84 11.89 17.84
CA ALA A 110 18.89 11.89 16.73
C ALA A 110 17.47 11.52 17.22
N LYS A 111 17.36 10.54 18.14
CA LYS A 111 16.11 10.20 18.79
C LYS A 111 15.52 11.41 19.51
N ARG A 112 16.28 12.05 20.41
CA ARG A 112 15.82 13.26 21.13
C ARG A 112 15.42 14.38 20.19
N GLN A 113 16.17 14.56 19.11
CA GLN A 113 15.87 15.57 18.08
C GLN A 113 14.54 15.28 17.38
N LEU A 114 14.28 14.02 16.98
CA LEU A 114 13.00 13.65 16.36
C LEU A 114 11.83 13.83 17.32
N MET A 115 11.97 13.39 18.58
CA MET A 115 10.92 13.54 19.58
C MET A 115 10.52 15.02 19.75
N LYS A 116 11.52 15.89 19.90
CA LYS A 116 11.28 17.33 20.01
C LYS A 116 10.60 17.91 18.75
N ALA A 117 11.04 17.51 17.56
CA ALA A 117 10.43 17.94 16.30
C ALA A 117 8.96 17.50 16.17
N LEU A 118 8.62 16.26 16.58
CA LEU A 118 7.25 15.78 16.57
C LEU A 118 6.36 16.54 17.57
N GLU A 119 6.88 16.86 18.75
CA GLU A 119 6.18 17.69 19.74
C GLU A 119 5.93 19.11 19.22
N GLU A 120 6.92 19.75 18.62
CA GLU A 120 6.80 21.08 18.01
C GLU A 120 5.72 21.11 16.91
N ILE A 121 5.68 20.08 16.05
CA ILE A 121 4.64 19.93 15.03
C ILE A 121 3.25 19.76 15.67
N ALA A 122 3.15 18.94 16.71
CA ALA A 122 1.89 18.69 17.39
C ALA A 122 1.36 19.92 18.13
N GLN A 123 2.25 20.77 18.68
CA GLN A 123 1.91 22.07 19.29
C GLN A 123 1.49 23.10 18.24
N GLY A 124 2.06 23.03 17.03
CA GLY A 124 1.71 23.86 15.88
C GLY A 124 0.39 23.48 15.19
N SER A 125 -0.46 22.67 15.84
CA SER A 125 -1.77 22.23 15.34
C SER A 125 -1.73 21.24 14.17
N GLN A 126 -0.57 20.74 13.77
CA GLN A 126 -0.45 19.66 12.81
C GLN A 126 -0.36 18.30 13.53
N ILE A 127 -0.76 17.26 12.83
CA ILE A 127 -0.67 15.87 13.31
C ILE A 127 0.44 15.18 12.52
N PRO A 128 1.57 14.82 13.16
CA PRO A 128 2.57 13.97 12.52
C PRO A 128 1.98 12.57 12.29
N VAL A 129 2.13 12.05 11.09
CA VAL A 129 1.69 10.70 10.71
C VAL A 129 2.89 9.96 10.15
N ILE A 130 3.41 9.02 10.94
CA ILE A 130 4.54 8.18 10.55
C ILE A 130 3.99 6.91 9.93
N VAL A 131 4.37 6.64 8.70
CA VAL A 131 4.00 5.42 7.97
C VAL A 131 5.28 4.63 7.70
N ILE A 132 5.31 3.38 8.14
CA ILE A 132 6.38 2.44 7.81
C ILE A 132 5.78 1.36 6.92
N ASP A 133 6.15 1.39 5.64
CA ASP A 133 5.74 0.35 4.67
C ASP A 133 6.73 -0.82 4.71
N GLU A 134 6.32 -1.99 4.21
CA GLU A 134 7.05 -3.27 4.31
C GLU A 134 7.50 -3.63 5.74
N ALA A 135 6.70 -3.25 6.73
CA ALA A 135 7.02 -3.41 8.16
C ALA A 135 7.21 -4.87 8.62
N HIS A 136 6.87 -5.86 7.79
CA HIS A 136 7.20 -7.28 8.07
C HIS A 136 8.70 -7.55 8.05
N LEU A 137 9.50 -6.69 7.39
CA LEU A 137 10.97 -6.76 7.34
C LEU A 137 11.65 -6.19 8.59
N LEU A 138 10.94 -5.41 9.42
CA LEU A 138 11.51 -4.77 10.60
C LEU A 138 12.18 -5.81 11.53
N SER A 139 13.37 -5.48 12.01
CA SER A 139 14.06 -6.27 13.02
C SER A 139 13.35 -6.19 14.39
N HIS A 140 13.70 -7.11 15.30
CA HIS A 140 13.26 -7.02 16.70
C HIS A 140 13.66 -5.69 17.32
N GLU A 141 14.91 -5.25 17.11
CA GLU A 141 15.42 -3.99 17.64
C GLU A 141 14.59 -2.79 17.15
N MET A 142 14.19 -2.78 15.88
CA MET A 142 13.36 -1.71 15.34
C MET A 142 11.94 -1.72 15.91
N LEU A 143 11.34 -2.88 16.12
CA LEU A 143 10.04 -3.00 16.78
C LEU A 143 10.08 -2.51 18.23
N GLU A 144 11.13 -2.83 18.97
CA GLU A 144 11.33 -2.28 20.32
C GLU A 144 11.51 -0.75 20.30
N GLU A 145 12.22 -0.22 19.33
CA GLU A 145 12.37 1.23 19.17
C GLU A 145 11.02 1.92 18.89
N ILE A 146 10.20 1.32 18.05
CA ILE A 146 8.82 1.79 17.79
C ILE A 146 7.99 1.81 19.07
N ARG A 147 8.12 0.80 19.92
CA ARG A 147 7.45 0.77 21.23
C ARG A 147 7.80 1.99 22.08
N PHE A 148 9.06 2.42 22.07
CA PHE A 148 9.49 3.62 22.80
C PHE A 148 8.95 4.92 22.19
N LEU A 149 8.78 4.98 20.87
CA LEU A 149 8.14 6.12 20.19
C LEU A 149 6.69 6.31 20.61
N LEU A 150 6.00 5.20 20.94
CA LEU A 150 4.60 5.22 21.40
C LEU A 150 4.46 5.58 22.89
N ASN A 151 5.55 5.60 23.66
CA ASN A 151 5.55 5.84 25.12
C ASN A 151 5.77 7.32 25.49
N LEU A 152 5.24 8.23 24.72
CA LEU A 152 5.32 9.65 25.05
C LEU A 152 4.35 9.99 26.19
N GLU A 153 4.77 10.90 27.08
CA GLU A 153 3.96 11.41 28.20
C GLU A 153 3.34 10.31 29.08
N MET A 154 4.08 9.25 29.37
CA MET A 154 3.60 8.12 30.22
C MET A 154 2.29 7.48 29.69
N ASP A 155 2.21 7.25 28.37
CA ASP A 155 1.06 6.67 27.66
C ASP A 155 -0.24 7.53 27.69
N SER A 156 -0.19 8.78 28.15
CA SER A 156 -1.40 9.61 28.28
C SER A 156 -1.83 10.32 26.99
N LYS A 157 -0.87 10.61 26.09
CA LYS A 157 -1.11 11.22 24.78
C LYS A 157 -0.07 10.77 23.77
N SER A 158 -0.50 10.53 22.54
CA SER A 158 0.41 10.31 21.41
C SER A 158 0.64 11.62 20.66
N SER A 159 1.92 12.04 20.54
CA SER A 159 2.29 13.22 19.74
C SER A 159 2.17 12.97 18.24
N CYS A 160 2.09 11.71 17.80
CA CYS A 160 2.00 11.34 16.39
C CYS A 160 1.06 10.14 16.19
N SER A 161 0.63 9.94 14.96
CA SER A 161 0.05 8.66 14.51
C SER A 161 1.17 7.76 13.99
N LEU A 162 1.07 6.47 14.24
CA LEU A 162 1.97 5.46 13.69
C LEU A 162 1.19 4.41 12.91
N ILE A 163 1.62 4.14 11.69
CA ILE A 163 0.98 3.19 10.79
C ILE A 163 2.04 2.21 10.30
N LEU A 164 1.91 0.95 10.64
CA LEU A 164 2.71 -0.13 10.07
C LEU A 164 1.90 -0.82 8.97
N VAL A 165 2.50 -0.91 7.79
CA VAL A 165 1.93 -1.64 6.65
C VAL A 165 2.89 -2.74 6.25
N GLY A 166 2.39 -3.96 6.06
CA GLY A 166 3.26 -5.09 5.72
C GLY A 166 2.51 -6.29 5.16
N GLN A 167 3.24 -7.36 4.94
CA GLN A 167 2.67 -8.63 4.52
C GLN A 167 2.10 -9.39 5.73
N THR A 168 1.46 -10.53 5.48
CA THR A 168 0.76 -11.33 6.49
C THR A 168 1.68 -11.75 7.63
N GLU A 169 2.98 -11.95 7.37
CA GLU A 169 4.01 -12.31 8.34
C GLU A 169 4.13 -11.31 9.49
N LEU A 170 3.82 -10.02 9.23
CA LEU A 170 3.83 -9.00 10.27
C LEU A 170 2.86 -9.35 11.41
N ARG A 171 1.69 -9.93 11.11
CA ARG A 171 0.73 -10.37 12.13
C ARG A 171 1.31 -11.47 13.02
N SER A 172 1.96 -12.46 12.40
CA SER A 172 2.59 -13.56 13.13
C SER A 172 3.77 -13.07 13.96
N LYS A 173 4.58 -12.18 13.41
CA LYS A 173 5.71 -11.56 14.10
C LYS A 173 5.26 -10.80 15.36
N LEU A 174 4.25 -9.95 15.28
CA LEU A 174 3.76 -9.17 16.41
C LEU A 174 3.12 -10.02 17.51
N LYS A 175 2.57 -11.20 17.18
CA LYS A 175 2.01 -12.14 18.16
C LYS A 175 3.04 -12.91 18.97
N LEU A 176 4.32 -12.86 18.61
CA LEU A 176 5.36 -13.50 19.38
C LEU A 176 5.43 -12.87 20.78
N GLN A 177 5.70 -13.70 21.80
CA GLN A 177 5.76 -13.26 23.20
C GLN A 177 6.72 -12.09 23.41
N ILE A 178 7.85 -12.08 22.70
CA ILE A 178 8.84 -10.99 22.77
C ILE A 178 8.29 -9.64 22.27
N HIS A 179 7.20 -9.63 21.50
CA HIS A 179 6.55 -8.43 20.95
C HIS A 179 5.23 -8.07 21.63
N GLN A 180 4.84 -8.80 22.68
CA GLN A 180 3.56 -8.59 23.38
C GLN A 180 3.36 -7.13 23.83
N ALA A 181 4.44 -6.46 24.23
CA ALA A 181 4.37 -5.08 24.71
C ALA A 181 4.02 -4.07 23.60
N ILE A 182 4.47 -4.28 22.36
CA ILE A 182 4.08 -3.46 21.21
C ILE A 182 2.72 -3.92 20.66
N ASP A 183 2.48 -5.24 20.64
CA ASP A 183 1.20 -5.80 20.18
C ASP A 183 0.02 -5.26 20.99
N GLY A 184 0.14 -5.15 22.32
CA GLY A 184 -0.88 -4.60 23.20
C GLY A 184 -1.20 -3.11 22.98
N ARG A 185 -0.34 -2.37 22.28
CA ARG A 185 -0.56 -0.96 21.96
C ARG A 185 -1.26 -0.70 20.61
N VAL A 186 -1.48 -1.74 19.83
CA VAL A 186 -2.14 -1.59 18.53
C VAL A 186 -3.63 -1.30 18.70
N ASN A 187 -4.04 -0.07 18.40
CA ASN A 187 -5.44 0.36 18.49
C ASN A 187 -6.28 -0.14 17.31
N MET A 188 -5.67 -0.20 16.11
CA MET A 188 -6.37 -0.61 14.89
C MET A 188 -5.60 -1.71 14.16
N ARG A 189 -6.31 -2.80 13.83
CA ARG A 189 -5.80 -3.88 12.98
C ARG A 189 -6.72 -4.07 11.80
N PHE A 190 -6.13 -4.23 10.63
CA PHE A 190 -6.90 -4.57 9.45
C PHE A 190 -6.06 -5.46 8.53
N HIS A 191 -6.70 -6.44 7.93
CA HIS A 191 -6.10 -7.28 6.90
C HIS A 191 -6.82 -7.07 5.59
N LEU A 192 -6.09 -6.62 4.57
CA LEU A 192 -6.63 -6.47 3.23
C LEU A 192 -6.62 -7.82 2.53
N GLU A 193 -7.78 -8.38 2.33
CA GLU A 193 -7.98 -9.60 1.58
C GLU A 193 -7.83 -9.36 0.07
N ALA A 194 -7.55 -10.42 -0.67
CA ALA A 194 -7.56 -10.39 -2.13
C ALA A 194 -9.01 -10.21 -2.64
N MET A 195 -9.14 -9.79 -3.89
CA MET A 195 -10.44 -9.64 -4.55
C MET A 195 -11.14 -11.00 -4.72
N GLU A 196 -12.44 -11.01 -4.54
CA GLU A 196 -13.29 -12.15 -4.91
C GLU A 196 -13.40 -12.26 -6.45
N CYS A 197 -13.96 -13.38 -6.94
CA CYS A 197 -14.06 -13.65 -8.37
C CYS A 197 -14.83 -12.55 -9.12
N GLU A 198 -15.96 -12.13 -8.57
CA GLU A 198 -16.77 -11.05 -9.14
C GLU A 198 -16.03 -9.70 -9.13
N GLU A 199 -15.32 -9.39 -8.04
CA GLU A 199 -14.50 -8.18 -7.94
C GLU A 199 -13.35 -8.18 -8.94
N THR A 200 -12.74 -9.35 -9.20
CA THR A 200 -11.69 -9.52 -10.22
C THR A 200 -12.22 -9.22 -11.62
N ALA A 201 -13.41 -9.70 -11.95
CA ALA A 201 -14.04 -9.42 -13.23
C ALA A 201 -14.34 -7.92 -13.42
N ILE A 202 -14.92 -7.28 -12.39
CA ILE A 202 -15.17 -5.83 -12.37
C ILE A 202 -13.85 -5.04 -12.48
N TYR A 203 -12.80 -5.51 -11.82
CA TYR A 203 -11.48 -4.89 -11.85
C TYR A 203 -10.89 -4.89 -13.27
N VAL A 204 -10.89 -6.04 -13.94
CA VAL A 204 -10.38 -6.16 -15.31
C VAL A 204 -11.20 -5.28 -16.26
N LYS A 205 -12.54 -5.32 -16.18
CA LYS A 205 -13.43 -4.49 -17.01
C LYS A 205 -13.14 -3.00 -16.82
N ARG A 206 -13.01 -2.53 -15.58
CA ARG A 206 -12.71 -1.12 -15.30
C ARG A 206 -11.37 -0.66 -15.88
N HIS A 207 -10.36 -1.53 -15.89
CA HIS A 207 -9.08 -1.23 -16.51
C HIS A 207 -9.18 -1.12 -18.04
N LEU A 208 -10.02 -1.92 -18.68
CA LEU A 208 -10.32 -1.84 -20.11
C LEU A 208 -11.17 -0.61 -20.45
N ASP A 209 -12.19 -0.29 -19.66
CA ASP A 209 -13.02 0.91 -19.83
C ASP A 209 -12.16 2.19 -19.79
N ARG A 210 -11.13 2.23 -18.93
CA ARG A 210 -10.22 3.37 -18.82
C ARG A 210 -9.47 3.67 -20.12
N VAL A 211 -9.12 2.64 -20.86
CA VAL A 211 -8.45 2.79 -22.17
C VAL A 211 -9.44 2.80 -23.34
N LYS A 212 -10.72 3.06 -23.04
CA LYS A 212 -11.82 3.15 -24.02
C LYS A 212 -11.95 1.89 -24.88
N CYS A 213 -11.81 0.74 -24.26
CA CYS A 213 -12.01 -0.54 -24.94
C CYS A 213 -13.43 -0.59 -25.57
N PRO A 214 -13.57 -0.75 -26.90
CA PRO A 214 -14.85 -0.60 -27.57
C PRO A 214 -15.80 -1.81 -27.41
N ARG A 215 -15.31 -2.91 -26.81
CA ARG A 215 -16.03 -4.20 -26.76
C ARG A 215 -15.58 -5.05 -25.57
N GLU A 216 -16.33 -6.09 -25.29
CA GLU A 216 -15.89 -7.14 -24.37
C GLU A 216 -14.80 -8.00 -25.02
N ILE A 217 -13.63 -8.07 -24.37
CA ILE A 217 -12.45 -8.81 -24.85
C ILE A 217 -12.29 -10.13 -24.11
N PHE A 218 -12.64 -10.18 -22.82
CA PHE A 218 -12.53 -11.39 -22.00
C PHE A 218 -13.89 -12.05 -21.83
N THR A 219 -13.93 -13.37 -22.04
CA THR A 219 -15.10 -14.16 -21.66
C THR A 219 -15.19 -14.32 -20.12
N GLU A 220 -16.35 -14.70 -19.60
CA GLU A 220 -16.53 -14.99 -18.17
C GLU A 220 -15.63 -16.16 -17.71
N SER A 221 -15.45 -17.17 -18.57
CA SER A 221 -14.54 -18.30 -18.30
C SER A 221 -13.09 -17.83 -18.21
N ALA A 222 -12.63 -16.93 -19.10
CA ALA A 222 -11.29 -16.35 -19.03
C ALA A 222 -11.07 -15.55 -17.74
N LEU A 223 -12.04 -14.71 -17.36
CA LEU A 223 -11.98 -13.93 -16.12
C LEU A 223 -11.91 -14.82 -14.88
N LYS A 224 -12.62 -15.94 -14.87
CA LYS A 224 -12.54 -16.93 -13.81
C LYS A 224 -11.16 -17.59 -13.75
N VAL A 225 -10.58 -18.00 -14.88
CA VAL A 225 -9.22 -18.56 -14.91
C VAL A 225 -8.18 -17.54 -14.44
N ILE A 226 -8.30 -16.25 -14.83
CA ILE A 226 -7.46 -15.17 -14.32
C ILE A 226 -7.57 -15.06 -12.79
N HIS A 227 -8.79 -15.13 -12.25
CA HIS A 227 -9.01 -15.11 -10.80
C HIS A 227 -8.35 -16.31 -10.11
N ASP A 228 -8.60 -17.52 -10.59
CA ASP A 228 -8.08 -18.77 -10.01
C ASP A 228 -6.53 -18.77 -10.01
N TYR A 229 -5.90 -18.32 -11.11
CA TYR A 229 -4.45 -18.17 -11.20
C TYR A 229 -3.88 -17.09 -10.26
N SER A 230 -4.55 -15.94 -10.20
CA SER A 230 -4.07 -14.77 -9.45
C SER A 230 -4.37 -14.83 -7.96
N GLY A 231 -5.35 -15.66 -7.56
CA GLY A 231 -5.96 -15.64 -6.23
C GLY A 231 -6.55 -14.27 -5.89
N GLY A 232 -7.06 -13.55 -6.88
CA GLY A 232 -7.64 -12.21 -6.72
C GLY A 232 -6.64 -11.10 -6.36
N THR A 233 -5.34 -11.36 -6.48
CA THR A 233 -4.29 -10.38 -6.17
C THR A 233 -4.09 -9.43 -7.34
N ALA A 234 -4.35 -8.14 -7.18
CA ALA A 234 -4.33 -7.13 -8.27
C ALA A 234 -3.06 -7.17 -9.14
N ARG A 235 -1.88 -7.32 -8.53
CA ARG A 235 -0.61 -7.43 -9.27
C ARG A 235 -0.57 -8.65 -10.19
N LYS A 236 -1.08 -9.80 -9.73
CA LYS A 236 -1.10 -11.03 -10.54
C LYS A 236 -2.23 -10.96 -11.59
N VAL A 237 -3.38 -10.39 -11.25
CA VAL A 237 -4.48 -10.12 -12.20
C VAL A 237 -3.96 -9.28 -13.35
N ASN A 238 -3.26 -8.17 -13.08
CA ASN A 238 -2.68 -7.32 -14.11
C ASN A 238 -1.71 -8.07 -15.03
N LYS A 239 -0.83 -8.90 -14.45
CA LYS A 239 0.12 -9.70 -15.23
C LYS A 239 -0.58 -10.72 -16.12
N ALA A 240 -1.54 -11.47 -15.58
CA ALA A 240 -2.28 -12.47 -16.34
C ALA A 240 -3.11 -11.82 -17.46
N ALA A 241 -3.87 -10.78 -17.16
CA ALA A 241 -4.67 -10.06 -18.14
C ALA A 241 -3.81 -9.45 -19.26
N GLN A 242 -2.67 -8.84 -18.91
CA GLN A 242 -1.74 -8.30 -19.92
C GLN A 242 -1.13 -9.40 -20.79
N ALA A 243 -0.69 -10.51 -20.19
CA ALA A 243 -0.14 -11.64 -20.95
C ALA A 243 -1.19 -12.23 -21.92
N SER A 244 -2.44 -12.37 -21.46
CA SER A 244 -3.55 -12.85 -22.30
C SER A 244 -3.84 -11.90 -23.47
N LEU A 245 -3.78 -10.57 -23.27
CA LEU A 245 -3.92 -9.58 -24.35
C LEU A 245 -2.80 -9.72 -25.38
N MET A 246 -1.55 -9.87 -24.93
CA MET A 246 -0.40 -10.08 -25.81
C MET A 246 -0.54 -11.38 -26.61
N ALA A 247 -0.93 -12.47 -25.96
CA ALA A 247 -1.14 -13.77 -26.61
C ALA A 247 -2.26 -13.71 -27.65
N ALA A 248 -3.36 -13.04 -27.33
CA ALA A 248 -4.48 -12.87 -28.26
C ALA A 248 -4.09 -12.03 -29.49
N ALA A 249 -3.36 -10.91 -29.29
CA ALA A 249 -2.88 -10.09 -30.39
C ALA A 249 -1.92 -10.87 -31.30
N SER A 250 -0.99 -11.66 -30.76
CA SER A 250 -0.05 -12.48 -31.54
C SER A 250 -0.74 -13.61 -32.33
N GLN A 251 -1.92 -14.05 -31.90
CA GLN A 251 -2.76 -15.06 -32.56
C GLN A 251 -3.89 -14.46 -33.40
N GLU A 252 -3.91 -13.13 -33.56
CA GLU A 252 -4.95 -12.37 -34.27
C GLU A 252 -6.37 -12.66 -33.75
N LYS A 253 -6.52 -12.97 -32.46
CA LYS A 253 -7.80 -13.25 -31.81
C LYS A 253 -8.34 -12.00 -31.14
N GLN A 254 -9.63 -11.73 -31.36
CA GLN A 254 -10.32 -10.54 -30.83
C GLN A 254 -11.01 -10.81 -29.48
N LEU A 255 -11.22 -12.08 -29.13
CA LEU A 255 -11.85 -12.51 -27.90
C LEU A 255 -10.92 -13.48 -27.16
N ILE A 256 -10.77 -13.29 -25.87
CA ILE A 256 -9.93 -14.09 -24.98
C ILE A 256 -10.83 -15.04 -24.21
N ASP A 257 -10.68 -16.32 -24.48
CA ASP A 257 -11.29 -17.43 -23.75
C ASP A 257 -10.33 -18.02 -22.70
N ASP A 258 -10.77 -19.03 -21.99
CA ASP A 258 -9.99 -19.74 -20.97
C ASP A 258 -8.71 -20.40 -21.51
N TYR A 259 -8.69 -20.80 -22.78
CA TYR A 259 -7.51 -21.40 -23.42
C TYR A 259 -6.39 -20.40 -23.73
N LEU A 260 -6.72 -19.11 -23.80
CA LEU A 260 -5.76 -18.04 -24.07
C LEU A 260 -5.18 -17.40 -22.80
N VAL A 261 -5.74 -17.75 -21.65
CA VAL A 261 -5.21 -17.27 -20.37
C VAL A 261 -3.98 -18.08 -20.00
N THR A 262 -2.80 -17.47 -20.05
CA THR A 262 -1.49 -18.09 -19.81
C THR A 262 -0.79 -17.51 -18.57
#